data_0e442efdbc3b23c0c86f5a404f47d704
#
_entry.id   0e442efdbc3b23c0c86f5a404f47d704
#
_cell.length_a   1.000
_cell.length_b   1.000
_cell.length_c   1.000
_cell.angle_alpha   90.00
_cell.angle_beta   90.00
_cell.angle_gamma   90.00
#
_symmetry.space_group_name_H-M   'P 1'
#
loop_
_entity.id
_entity.type
_entity.pdbx_description
1 polymer ?
#
loop_
_entity_poly.entity_id
_entity_poly.type
_entity_poly.pdbx_seq_one_letter_code
_entity_poly.pdbx_strand_id
1 'polypeptide(L)'
;MAKLTHDFFNGDTVAIEQALLGKYLVRSRNGELLAGRITETEAYVGRCDKACHAYNYRRTPRTETLFMAPGHAYIYFIYGMYHCLNFVTEPEGEPSAVLLRGLEPAAGAETMKHLRFGDAPMNAYRRKNFLNGPGKVCKALDLTTAQNKLDLEGDVLFLCDSMADVGLTDPVTGPEHICAGPRIGVDYAEEAKDFPWRFWLEKEN
;
A
#
# COMPACT_ATOMS: atom_id res chain seq x y z
N MET A 1 -17.61 2.71 -12.26
CA MET A 1 -16.49 2.30 -11.41
C MET A 1 -16.63 2.97 -10.06
N ALA A 2 -16.84 2.20 -9.01
CA ALA A 2 -16.87 2.74 -7.65
C ALA A 2 -15.46 2.68 -7.06
N LYS A 3 -14.69 3.78 -7.24
CA LYS A 3 -13.40 3.95 -6.60
C LYS A 3 -13.60 4.41 -5.15
N LEU A 4 -12.64 4.10 -4.27
CA LEU A 4 -12.58 4.75 -2.97
C LEU A 4 -12.30 6.23 -3.17
N THR A 5 -13.06 7.07 -2.47
CA THR A 5 -12.95 8.53 -2.56
C THR A 5 -12.04 9.10 -1.47
N HIS A 6 -11.70 10.37 -1.57
CA HIS A 6 -10.93 11.08 -0.53
C HIS A 6 -11.57 10.94 0.85
N ASP A 7 -12.91 10.88 0.94
CA ASP A 7 -13.62 10.70 2.21
C ASP A 7 -13.25 9.39 2.91
N PHE A 8 -12.94 8.31 2.16
CA PHE A 8 -12.47 7.06 2.74
C PHE A 8 -11.14 7.24 3.48
N PHE A 9 -10.26 8.08 2.95
CA PHE A 9 -8.93 8.32 3.52
C PHE A 9 -8.92 9.43 4.58
N ASN A 10 -10.01 10.19 4.73
CA ASN A 10 -10.12 11.31 5.65
C ASN A 10 -10.59 10.88 7.04
N GLY A 11 -9.71 10.23 7.80
CA GLY A 11 -10.03 9.73 9.14
C GLY A 11 -8.82 9.19 9.88
N ASP A 12 -9.05 8.52 11.00
CA ASP A 12 -7.99 7.90 11.80
C ASP A 12 -7.16 6.92 10.98
N THR A 13 -5.86 7.13 10.93
CA THR A 13 -4.93 6.36 10.09
C THR A 13 -4.94 4.87 10.41
N VAL A 14 -5.04 4.48 11.69
CA VAL A 14 -5.03 3.08 12.11
C VAL A 14 -6.36 2.39 11.74
N ALA A 15 -7.46 3.11 11.83
CA ALA A 15 -8.77 2.59 11.39
C ALA A 15 -8.81 2.40 9.87
N ILE A 16 -8.28 3.36 9.10
CA ILE A 16 -8.17 3.27 7.63
C ILE A 16 -7.25 2.11 7.22
N GLU A 17 -6.15 1.93 7.93
CA GLU A 17 -5.23 0.82 7.70
C GLU A 17 -5.93 -0.53 7.73
N GLN A 18 -6.74 -0.78 8.76
CA GLN A 18 -7.54 -2.00 8.87
C GLN A 18 -8.60 -2.10 7.77
N ALA A 19 -9.29 -0.99 7.48
CA ALA A 19 -10.33 -0.93 6.47
C ALA A 19 -9.81 -1.15 5.03
N LEU A 20 -8.52 -0.95 4.79
CA LEU A 20 -7.87 -1.21 3.50
C LEU A 20 -7.66 -2.71 3.24
N LEU A 21 -7.58 -3.55 4.29
CA LEU A 21 -7.41 -4.97 4.11
C LEU A 21 -8.60 -5.58 3.34
N GLY A 22 -8.29 -6.40 2.35
CA GLY A 22 -9.29 -7.02 1.48
C GLY A 22 -9.75 -6.17 0.30
N LYS A 23 -9.49 -4.84 0.29
CA LYS A 23 -9.75 -3.97 -0.86
C LYS A 23 -8.71 -4.18 -1.96
N TYR A 24 -8.95 -3.64 -3.13
CA TYR A 24 -8.10 -3.81 -4.30
C TYR A 24 -7.38 -2.52 -4.67
N LEU A 25 -6.07 -2.62 -4.84
CA LEU A 25 -5.27 -1.59 -5.50
C LEU A 25 -5.19 -1.92 -6.99
N VAL A 26 -5.50 -0.95 -7.82
CA VAL A 26 -5.50 -1.07 -9.28
C VAL A 26 -4.53 -0.06 -9.89
N ARG A 27 -3.63 -0.53 -10.75
CA ARG A 27 -2.70 0.26 -11.56
C ARG A 27 -3.06 0.09 -13.03
N SER A 28 -3.51 1.16 -13.69
CA SER A 28 -3.64 1.20 -15.14
C SER A 28 -2.28 1.51 -15.77
N ARG A 29 -1.78 0.59 -16.61
CA ARG A 29 -0.46 0.67 -17.24
C ARG A 29 -0.53 0.20 -18.67
N ASN A 30 -0.23 1.10 -19.62
CA ASN A 30 -0.21 0.79 -21.06
C ASN A 30 -1.47 0.06 -21.58
N GLY A 31 -2.65 0.43 -21.07
CA GLY A 31 -3.91 -0.21 -21.45
C GLY A 31 -4.23 -1.52 -20.73
N GLU A 32 -3.35 -1.99 -19.82
CA GLU A 32 -3.55 -3.17 -18.98
C GLU A 32 -3.83 -2.74 -17.53
N LEU A 33 -4.69 -3.50 -16.84
CA LEU A 33 -4.92 -3.36 -15.41
C LEU A 33 -4.07 -4.37 -14.65
N LEU A 34 -3.18 -3.84 -13.78
CA LEU A 34 -2.46 -4.62 -12.79
C LEU A 34 -3.15 -4.40 -11.46
N ALA A 35 -3.78 -5.43 -10.90
CA ALA A 35 -4.53 -5.29 -9.67
C ALA A 35 -4.18 -6.38 -8.64
N GLY A 36 -4.18 -5.97 -7.37
CA GLY A 36 -3.98 -6.89 -6.26
C GLY A 36 -4.84 -6.55 -5.06
N ARG A 37 -5.31 -7.59 -4.36
CA ARG A 37 -6.03 -7.50 -3.10
C ARG A 37 -5.05 -7.18 -1.98
N ILE A 38 -5.33 -6.18 -1.17
CA ILE A 38 -4.48 -5.74 -0.07
C ILE A 38 -4.54 -6.77 1.06
N THR A 39 -3.37 -7.28 1.44
CA THR A 39 -3.24 -8.33 2.47
C THR A 39 -2.39 -7.91 3.67
N GLU A 40 -1.59 -6.84 3.56
CA GLU A 40 -0.76 -6.35 4.65
C GLU A 40 -0.53 -4.85 4.51
N THR A 41 -0.63 -4.12 5.64
CA THR A 41 -0.48 -2.67 5.75
C THR A 41 0.28 -2.28 7.01
N GLU A 42 0.79 -1.03 7.08
CA GLU A 42 1.32 -0.41 8.30
C GLU A 42 0.91 1.07 8.36
N ALA A 43 0.45 1.52 9.54
CA ALA A 43 0.13 2.93 9.78
C ALA A 43 1.34 3.73 10.29
N TYR A 44 1.42 4.99 9.86
CA TYR A 44 2.43 5.96 10.25
C TYR A 44 1.76 7.32 10.52
N VAL A 45 1.80 7.80 11.78
CA VAL A 45 1.08 8.99 12.25
C VAL A 45 2.06 10.10 12.62
N GLY A 46 2.18 11.13 11.77
CA GLY A 46 3.25 12.11 11.88
C GLY A 46 3.31 12.91 13.17
N ARG A 47 2.18 13.16 13.81
CA ARG A 47 2.14 13.94 15.06
C ARG A 47 2.79 13.26 16.26
N CYS A 48 2.76 11.92 16.35
CA CYS A 48 3.19 11.19 17.56
C CYS A 48 4.10 9.99 17.31
N ASP A 49 4.27 9.57 16.08
CA ASP A 49 4.96 8.33 15.72
C ASP A 49 6.41 8.59 15.29
N LYS A 50 7.36 8.21 16.13
CA LYS A 50 8.80 8.36 15.84
C LYS A 50 9.28 7.53 14.63
N ALA A 51 8.50 6.55 14.17
CA ALA A 51 8.77 5.82 12.95
C ALA A 51 8.33 6.56 11.68
N CYS A 52 7.44 7.55 11.81
CA CYS A 52 6.97 8.33 10.67
C CYS A 52 8.04 9.29 10.16
N HIS A 53 8.22 9.38 8.84
CA HIS A 53 9.15 10.33 8.20
C HIS A 53 8.85 11.80 8.56
N ALA A 54 7.58 12.11 8.83
CA ALA A 54 7.12 13.44 9.21
C ALA A 54 6.88 13.58 10.73
N TYR A 55 7.48 12.73 11.55
CA TYR A 55 7.38 12.82 13.01
C TYR A 55 7.53 14.25 13.51
N ASN A 56 6.68 14.64 14.44
CA ASN A 56 6.62 16.01 14.98
C ASN A 56 6.45 17.08 13.89
N TYR A 57 5.63 16.78 12.86
CA TYR A 57 5.35 17.68 11.73
C TYR A 57 6.60 18.08 10.93
N ARG A 58 7.61 17.23 10.92
CA ARG A 58 8.84 17.48 10.15
C ARG A 58 8.56 17.53 8.66
N ARG A 59 8.53 18.74 8.11
CA ARG A 59 8.26 19.01 6.70
C ARG A 59 9.56 19.20 5.92
N THR A 60 9.75 18.41 4.89
CA THR A 60 10.92 18.40 4.00
C THR A 60 10.46 18.15 2.57
N PRO A 61 11.27 18.37 1.52
CA PRO A 61 10.90 18.00 0.16
C PRO A 61 10.46 16.54 0.00
N ARG A 62 11.03 15.63 0.81
CA ARG A 62 10.65 14.22 0.83
C ARG A 62 9.28 13.97 1.46
N THR A 63 8.97 14.66 2.54
CA THR A 63 7.74 14.44 3.33
C THR A 63 6.58 15.32 2.89
N GLU A 64 6.81 16.24 1.95
CA GLU A 64 5.81 17.21 1.48
C GLU A 64 4.47 16.57 1.08
N THR A 65 4.52 15.40 0.43
CA THR A 65 3.32 14.68 0.01
C THR A 65 2.45 14.24 1.18
N LEU A 66 3.04 13.97 2.36
CA LEU A 66 2.28 13.57 3.55
C LEU A 66 1.36 14.68 4.08
N PHE A 67 1.64 15.94 3.74
CA PHE A 67 0.84 17.11 4.15
C PHE A 67 -0.26 17.49 3.14
N MET A 68 -0.39 16.74 2.04
CA MET A 68 -1.47 16.94 1.07
C MET A 68 -2.81 16.45 1.64
N ALA A 69 -3.89 16.79 0.94
CA ALA A 69 -5.21 16.22 1.22
C ALA A 69 -5.17 14.68 1.21
N PRO A 70 -6.05 14.01 2.00
CA PRO A 70 -6.11 12.55 2.03
C PRO A 70 -6.42 11.96 0.64
N GLY A 71 -6.06 10.69 0.42
CA GLY A 71 -6.29 10.03 -0.87
C GLY A 71 -5.25 10.36 -1.94
N HIS A 72 -4.04 10.78 -1.55
CA HIS A 72 -2.90 10.91 -2.45
C HIS A 72 -1.86 9.81 -2.23
N ALA A 73 -1.20 9.39 -3.29
CA ALA A 73 -0.10 8.43 -3.23
C ALA A 73 1.17 9.12 -2.73
N TYR A 74 1.75 8.62 -1.64
CA TYR A 74 3.09 9.00 -1.20
C TYR A 74 4.07 7.88 -1.54
N ILE A 75 4.97 8.14 -2.52
CA ILE A 75 5.97 7.16 -2.94
C ILE A 75 7.37 7.71 -2.72
N TYR A 76 8.17 6.97 -1.96
CA TYR A 76 9.55 7.32 -1.70
C TYR A 76 10.52 6.21 -2.10
N PHE A 77 11.76 6.61 -2.40
CA PHE A 77 12.86 5.71 -2.74
C PHE A 77 13.69 5.38 -1.49
N ILE A 78 14.04 4.11 -1.30
CA ILE A 78 14.75 3.63 -0.11
C ILE A 78 15.82 2.59 -0.48
N TYR A 79 16.89 2.53 0.30
CA TYR A 79 18.02 1.59 0.15
C TYR A 79 18.68 1.61 -1.24
N GLY A 80 18.55 2.70 -2.01
CA GLY A 80 19.12 2.82 -3.34
C GLY A 80 18.51 1.91 -4.41
N MET A 81 17.41 1.17 -4.13
CA MET A 81 16.87 0.19 -5.06
C MET A 81 15.36 -0.05 -4.98
N TYR A 82 14.67 0.41 -3.95
CA TYR A 82 13.25 0.11 -3.75
C TYR A 82 12.39 1.36 -3.65
N HIS A 83 11.16 1.24 -4.07
CA HIS A 83 10.11 2.23 -3.84
C HIS A 83 9.09 1.66 -2.85
N CYS A 84 8.49 2.55 -2.05
CA CYS A 84 7.44 2.20 -1.10
C CYS A 84 6.24 3.10 -1.37
N LEU A 85 5.06 2.50 -1.57
CA LEU A 85 3.79 3.19 -1.77
C LEU A 85 3.06 3.32 -0.45
N ASN A 86 2.62 4.54 -0.15
CA ASN A 86 1.74 4.84 0.97
C ASN A 86 0.52 5.62 0.47
N PHE A 87 -0.58 5.53 1.20
CA PHE A 87 -1.81 6.29 0.99
C PHE A 87 -1.91 7.36 2.07
N VAL A 88 -1.92 8.65 1.67
CA VAL A 88 -2.05 9.77 2.60
C VAL A 88 -3.44 9.73 3.24
N THR A 89 -3.48 9.88 4.56
CA THR A 89 -4.68 9.84 5.39
C THR A 89 -4.77 11.11 6.24
N GLU A 90 -5.87 11.24 7.00
CA GLU A 90 -6.16 12.40 7.85
C GLU A 90 -6.33 13.72 7.06
N PRO A 91 -6.86 14.79 7.65
CA PRO A 91 -7.05 16.07 6.96
C PRO A 91 -5.75 16.66 6.42
N GLU A 92 -5.84 17.49 5.39
CA GLU A 92 -4.71 18.25 4.85
C GLU A 92 -3.94 18.98 5.95
N GLY A 93 -2.62 18.83 5.95
CA GLY A 93 -1.74 19.39 6.99
C GLY A 93 -1.41 18.42 8.13
N GLU A 94 -2.18 17.32 8.27
CA GLU A 94 -1.90 16.24 9.24
C GLU A 94 -1.10 15.13 8.54
N PRO A 95 0.23 15.04 8.74
CA PRO A 95 1.11 14.22 7.93
C PRO A 95 1.07 12.74 8.34
N SER A 96 0.07 12.02 7.88
CA SER A 96 -0.13 10.61 8.19
C SER A 96 -0.37 9.78 6.94
N ALA A 97 -0.01 8.50 6.96
CA ALA A 97 -0.21 7.61 5.82
C ALA A 97 -0.23 6.13 6.21
N VAL A 98 -0.82 5.32 5.34
CA VAL A 98 -0.78 3.86 5.41
C VAL A 98 0.18 3.32 4.35
N LEU A 99 1.22 2.61 4.77
CA LEU A 99 2.16 1.89 3.90
C LEU A 99 1.52 0.59 3.41
N LEU A 100 1.53 0.37 2.11
CA LEU A 100 1.16 -0.90 1.50
C LEU A 100 2.33 -1.88 1.55
N ARG A 101 2.11 -3.05 2.17
CA ARG A 101 3.14 -4.07 2.36
C ARG A 101 2.93 -5.36 1.58
N GLY A 102 1.68 -5.76 1.41
CA GLY A 102 1.35 -7.03 0.78
C GLY A 102 0.13 -6.97 -0.12
N LEU A 103 0.19 -7.73 -1.21
CA LEU A 103 -0.92 -7.95 -2.13
C LEU A 103 -1.05 -9.43 -2.49
N GLU A 104 -2.27 -9.89 -2.72
CA GLU A 104 -2.56 -11.07 -3.54
C GLU A 104 -2.93 -10.62 -4.96
N PRO A 105 -2.35 -11.19 -6.03
CA PRO A 105 -2.62 -10.76 -7.40
C PRO A 105 -4.07 -11.07 -7.79
N ALA A 106 -4.77 -10.09 -8.37
CA ALA A 106 -6.15 -10.20 -8.84
C ALA A 106 -6.27 -10.07 -10.37
N ALA A 107 -5.46 -9.19 -10.99
CA ALA A 107 -5.39 -9.06 -12.44
C ALA A 107 -3.96 -8.70 -12.88
N GLY A 108 -3.57 -9.05 -14.10
CA GLY A 108 -2.25 -8.75 -14.67
C GLY A 108 -1.09 -9.51 -14.01
N ALA A 109 -1.34 -10.69 -13.43
CA ALA A 109 -0.35 -11.44 -12.67
C ALA A 109 0.91 -11.82 -13.50
N GLU A 110 0.78 -12.13 -14.79
CA GLU A 110 1.91 -12.46 -15.67
C GLU A 110 2.80 -11.24 -15.91
N THR A 111 2.23 -10.07 -16.15
CA THR A 111 2.98 -8.82 -16.27
C THR A 111 3.67 -8.45 -14.95
N MET A 112 2.98 -8.56 -13.81
CA MET A 112 3.61 -8.38 -12.49
C MET A 112 4.79 -9.32 -12.27
N LYS A 113 4.65 -10.59 -12.67
CA LYS A 113 5.71 -11.61 -12.59
C LYS A 113 6.91 -11.23 -13.47
N HIS A 114 6.67 -10.80 -14.70
CA HIS A 114 7.72 -10.34 -15.60
C HIS A 114 8.45 -9.10 -15.02
N LEU A 115 7.73 -8.11 -14.51
CA LEU A 115 8.30 -6.93 -13.86
C LEU A 115 9.15 -7.28 -12.62
N ARG A 116 8.78 -8.33 -11.89
CA ARG A 116 9.50 -8.79 -10.70
C ARG A 116 10.74 -9.62 -11.02
N PHE A 117 10.64 -10.54 -11.98
CA PHE A 117 11.59 -11.64 -12.16
C PHE A 117 12.08 -11.80 -13.61
N GLY A 118 11.61 -10.98 -14.56
CA GLY A 118 11.85 -11.18 -15.99
C GLY A 118 11.26 -12.52 -16.46
N ASP A 119 11.96 -13.21 -17.34
CA ASP A 119 11.53 -14.49 -17.90
C ASP A 119 11.83 -15.71 -17.01
N ALA A 120 12.33 -15.46 -15.79
CA ALA A 120 12.70 -16.53 -14.89
C ALA A 120 11.47 -17.33 -14.40
N PRO A 121 11.49 -18.66 -14.40
CA PRO A 121 10.33 -19.49 -14.05
C PRO A 121 9.90 -19.28 -12.59
N MET A 122 8.59 -19.39 -12.36
CA MET A 122 8.00 -19.24 -11.02
C MET A 122 8.22 -20.52 -10.20
N ASN A 123 9.21 -20.50 -9.30
CA ASN A 123 9.48 -21.55 -8.33
C ASN A 123 8.83 -21.24 -6.97
N ALA A 124 8.93 -22.16 -5.99
CA ALA A 124 8.34 -21.99 -4.66
C ALA A 124 8.86 -20.73 -3.94
N TYR A 125 10.16 -20.42 -4.02
CA TYR A 125 10.75 -19.23 -3.43
C TYR A 125 10.16 -17.94 -4.05
N ARG A 126 10.05 -17.87 -5.39
CA ARG A 126 9.47 -16.71 -6.09
C ARG A 126 8.00 -16.54 -5.79
N ARG A 127 7.22 -17.64 -5.70
CA ARG A 127 5.82 -17.60 -5.29
C ARG A 127 5.68 -16.98 -3.89
N LYS A 128 6.42 -17.50 -2.92
CA LYS A 128 6.42 -16.98 -1.54
C LYS A 128 6.85 -15.50 -1.48
N ASN A 129 7.74 -15.05 -2.36
CA ASN A 129 8.32 -13.72 -2.37
C ASN A 129 7.77 -12.83 -3.49
N PHE A 130 6.57 -13.08 -3.97
CA PHE A 130 6.03 -12.36 -5.13
C PHE A 130 5.64 -10.93 -4.78
N LEU A 131 4.66 -10.74 -3.88
CA LEU A 131 4.07 -9.46 -3.52
C LEU A 131 4.06 -9.22 -1.99
N ASN A 132 4.89 -9.91 -1.24
CA ASN A 132 5.01 -9.81 0.21
C ASN A 132 6.17 -8.90 0.63
N GLY A 133 5.95 -7.62 0.56
CA GLY A 133 6.87 -6.57 0.96
C GLY A 133 6.75 -5.33 0.08
N PRO A 134 6.90 -4.11 0.65
CA PRO A 134 6.57 -2.85 -0.01
C PRO A 134 7.35 -2.63 -1.31
N GLY A 135 8.66 -2.91 -1.31
CA GLY A 135 9.48 -2.78 -2.52
C GLY A 135 9.13 -3.81 -3.60
N LYS A 136 8.67 -5.00 -3.20
CA LYS A 136 8.24 -6.04 -4.14
C LYS A 136 6.93 -5.65 -4.82
N VAL A 137 5.99 -5.10 -4.06
CA VAL A 137 4.72 -4.58 -4.56
C VAL A 137 4.96 -3.45 -5.57
N CYS A 138 5.73 -2.43 -5.21
CA CYS A 138 6.03 -1.32 -6.13
C CYS A 138 6.69 -1.80 -7.42
N LYS A 139 7.65 -2.75 -7.34
CA LYS A 139 8.30 -3.31 -8.53
C LYS A 139 7.32 -4.08 -9.41
N ALA A 140 6.41 -4.85 -8.82
CA ALA A 140 5.41 -5.61 -9.57
C ALA A 140 4.38 -4.72 -10.30
N LEU A 141 4.06 -3.57 -9.71
CA LEU A 141 3.10 -2.60 -10.26
C LEU A 141 3.78 -1.51 -11.11
N ASP A 142 5.10 -1.61 -11.33
CA ASP A 142 5.89 -0.57 -12.03
C ASP A 142 5.67 0.84 -11.44
N LEU A 143 5.71 0.91 -10.11
CA LEU A 143 5.56 2.15 -9.35
C LEU A 143 6.92 2.68 -8.92
N THR A 144 7.15 3.94 -9.22
CA THR A 144 8.35 4.71 -8.87
C THR A 144 7.96 6.06 -8.28
N THR A 145 8.92 6.91 -7.98
CA THR A 145 8.65 8.28 -7.57
C THR A 145 7.93 9.12 -8.63
N ALA A 146 7.86 8.66 -9.89
CA ALA A 146 7.08 9.33 -10.94
C ALA A 146 5.56 9.31 -10.66
N GLN A 147 5.08 8.35 -9.87
CA GLN A 147 3.69 8.25 -9.43
C GLN A 147 3.46 8.89 -8.04
N ASN A 148 4.48 9.53 -7.44
CA ASN A 148 4.30 10.28 -6.20
C ASN A 148 3.32 11.45 -6.41
N LYS A 149 2.47 11.73 -5.44
CA LYS A 149 1.42 12.75 -5.47
C LYS A 149 0.23 12.45 -6.39
N LEU A 150 0.13 11.26 -7.00
CA LEU A 150 -1.07 10.90 -7.75
C LEU A 150 -2.29 10.95 -6.82
N ASP A 151 -3.36 11.54 -7.34
CA ASP A 151 -4.69 11.46 -6.77
C ASP A 151 -5.25 10.04 -6.99
N LEU A 152 -5.68 9.39 -5.91
CA LEU A 152 -6.19 8.02 -5.94
C LEU A 152 -7.65 7.93 -6.43
N GLU A 153 -8.34 9.05 -6.67
CA GLU A 153 -9.59 9.09 -7.44
C GLU A 153 -9.35 9.12 -8.96
N GLY A 154 -8.08 9.31 -9.39
CA GLY A 154 -7.66 9.30 -10.79
C GLY A 154 -7.75 7.91 -11.45
N ASP A 155 -7.35 7.81 -12.72
CA ASP A 155 -7.46 6.58 -13.52
C ASP A 155 -6.15 5.79 -13.62
N VAL A 156 -5.06 6.34 -13.09
CA VAL A 156 -3.72 5.75 -13.21
C VAL A 156 -3.41 4.79 -12.06
N LEU A 157 -3.75 5.18 -10.85
CA LEU A 157 -3.59 4.39 -9.62
C LEU A 157 -4.78 4.72 -8.72
N PHE A 158 -5.55 3.72 -8.34
CA PHE A 158 -6.75 3.90 -7.52
C PHE A 158 -7.08 2.64 -6.72
N LEU A 159 -8.01 2.79 -5.77
CA LEU A 159 -8.52 1.67 -4.98
C LEU A 159 -10.02 1.48 -5.21
N CYS A 160 -10.48 0.23 -5.06
CA CYS A 160 -11.90 -0.13 -5.12
C CYS A 160 -12.23 -1.25 -4.13
N ASP A 161 -13.51 -1.42 -3.85
CA ASP A 161 -13.99 -2.46 -2.93
C ASP A 161 -14.00 -3.85 -3.57
N SER A 162 -14.28 -3.92 -4.86
CA SER A 162 -14.46 -5.15 -5.63
C SER A 162 -13.84 -5.03 -7.01
N MET A 163 -13.35 -6.14 -7.57
CA MET A 163 -12.90 -6.19 -8.96
C MET A 163 -14.07 -6.02 -9.95
N ALA A 164 -15.32 -6.26 -9.52
CA ALA A 164 -16.50 -5.94 -10.32
C ALA A 164 -16.61 -4.44 -10.64
N ASP A 165 -16.08 -3.57 -9.77
CA ASP A 165 -16.02 -2.12 -10.00
C ASP A 165 -15.19 -1.73 -11.24
N VAL A 166 -14.30 -2.61 -11.68
CA VAL A 166 -13.47 -2.44 -12.89
C VAL A 166 -13.83 -3.43 -14.00
N GLY A 167 -14.97 -4.09 -13.88
CA GLY A 167 -15.48 -5.05 -14.88
C GLY A 167 -14.78 -6.41 -14.87
N LEU A 168 -14.16 -6.78 -13.75
CA LEU A 168 -13.49 -8.06 -13.55
C LEU A 168 -14.18 -8.86 -12.43
N THR A 169 -13.80 -10.13 -12.26
CA THR A 169 -14.33 -11.00 -11.20
C THR A 169 -13.41 -10.99 -9.99
N ASP A 170 -13.97 -10.89 -8.79
CA ASP A 170 -13.21 -11.05 -7.56
C ASP A 170 -12.58 -12.44 -7.46
N PRO A 171 -11.32 -12.56 -7.06
CA PRO A 171 -10.75 -13.84 -6.70
C PRO A 171 -11.53 -14.51 -5.57
N VAL A 172 -11.70 -15.83 -5.64
CA VAL A 172 -12.29 -16.59 -4.54
C VAL A 172 -11.31 -16.63 -3.38
N THR A 173 -11.72 -16.11 -2.23
CA THR A 173 -10.95 -16.16 -0.99
C THR A 173 -11.65 -17.10 0.01
N GLY A 174 -10.86 -17.86 0.79
CA GLY A 174 -11.38 -18.60 1.93
C GLY A 174 -11.64 -17.69 3.13
N PRO A 175 -12.10 -18.26 4.27
CA PRO A 175 -12.23 -17.50 5.51
C PRO A 175 -10.86 -17.00 5.99
N GLU A 176 -10.85 -15.75 6.47
CA GLU A 176 -9.65 -15.05 6.92
C GLU A 176 -9.98 -14.21 8.15
N HIS A 177 -8.97 -13.95 8.97
CA HIS A 177 -9.07 -13.00 10.07
C HIS A 177 -7.94 -11.96 10.02
N ILE A 178 -8.18 -10.81 10.64
CA ILE A 178 -7.19 -9.74 10.72
C ILE A 178 -6.31 -10.00 11.95
N CYS A 179 -5.00 -10.08 11.71
CA CYS A 179 -3.97 -10.08 12.73
C CYS A 179 -3.36 -8.69 12.89
N ALA A 180 -2.84 -8.40 14.08
CA ALA A 180 -2.14 -7.16 14.39
C ALA A 180 -0.81 -7.44 15.08
N GLY A 181 0.18 -6.56 14.88
CA GLY A 181 1.47 -6.67 15.53
C GLY A 181 2.39 -5.47 15.26
N PRO A 182 3.62 -5.52 15.77
CA PRO A 182 4.61 -4.48 15.52
C PRO A 182 4.94 -4.34 14.04
N ARG A 183 5.29 -3.12 13.63
CA ARG A 183 5.74 -2.78 12.28
C ARG A 183 7.15 -3.32 12.02
N ILE A 184 7.51 -3.48 10.76
CA ILE A 184 8.78 -4.08 10.35
C ILE A 184 9.81 -3.01 9.99
N GLY A 185 11.02 -3.11 10.55
CA GLY A 185 12.15 -2.24 10.21
C GLY A 185 12.10 -0.86 10.85
N VAL A 186 11.43 -0.72 12.01
CA VAL A 186 11.29 0.52 12.78
C VAL A 186 11.97 0.45 14.16
N ASP A 187 12.95 -0.42 14.35
CA ASP A 187 13.66 -0.63 15.62
C ASP A 187 14.26 0.64 16.22
N TYR A 188 14.55 1.63 15.38
CA TYR A 188 15.08 2.94 15.74
C TYR A 188 14.04 3.87 16.40
N ALA A 189 12.77 3.53 16.35
CA ALA A 189 11.65 4.43 16.67
C ALA A 189 11.28 4.45 18.17
N GLU A 190 12.20 4.09 19.05
CA GLU A 190 12.00 4.07 20.50
C GLU A 190 10.71 3.31 20.89
N GLU A 191 9.78 3.93 21.67
CA GLU A 191 8.49 3.33 22.05
C GLU A 191 7.57 3.04 20.86
N ALA A 192 7.69 3.80 19.77
CA ALA A 192 6.82 3.61 18.61
C ALA A 192 7.09 2.30 17.85
N LYS A 193 8.23 1.65 18.05
CA LYS A 193 8.52 0.32 17.49
C LYS A 193 7.55 -0.75 17.99
N ASP A 194 7.01 -0.58 19.19
CA ASP A 194 6.15 -1.56 19.86
C ASP A 194 4.65 -1.32 19.55
N PHE A 195 4.31 -0.24 18.83
CA PHE A 195 2.93 0.01 18.43
C PHE A 195 2.42 -1.11 17.52
N PRO A 196 1.23 -1.69 17.79
CA PRO A 196 0.66 -2.77 16.98
C PRO A 196 -0.01 -2.23 15.70
N TRP A 197 0.70 -1.37 14.99
CA TRP A 197 0.23 -0.65 13.80
C TRP A 197 0.71 -1.31 12.51
N ARG A 198 0.69 -2.63 12.48
CA ARG A 198 0.79 -3.47 11.28
C ARG A 198 -0.32 -4.48 11.34
N PHE A 199 -1.16 -4.51 10.31
CA PHE A 199 -2.25 -5.46 10.17
C PHE A 199 -2.07 -6.32 8.92
N TRP A 200 -2.48 -7.58 9.03
CA TRP A 200 -2.46 -8.50 7.89
C TRP A 200 -3.62 -9.49 7.94
N LEU A 201 -3.98 -10.02 6.76
CA LEU A 201 -4.94 -11.09 6.63
C LEU A 201 -4.24 -12.44 6.80
N GLU A 202 -4.76 -13.29 7.66
CA GLU A 202 -4.31 -14.66 7.86
C GLU A 202 -5.44 -15.62 7.52
N LYS A 203 -5.13 -16.64 6.69
CA LYS A 203 -6.12 -17.66 6.29
C LYS A 203 -6.40 -18.59 7.44
N GLU A 204 -7.67 -18.90 7.63
CA GLU A 204 -8.07 -19.96 8.57
C GLU A 204 -7.68 -21.32 7.97
N ASN A 205 -7.03 -22.18 8.77
CA ASN A 205 -6.59 -23.51 8.37
C ASN A 205 -7.75 -24.51 8.36
#